data_be72a7f9c5280b4470db8822d84727c4
#
_entry.id   be72a7f9c5280b4470db8822d84727c4
#
_cell.length_a   1.000
_cell.length_b   1.000
_cell.length_c   1.000
_cell.angle_alpha   90.00
_cell.angle_beta   90.00
_cell.angle_gamma   90.00
#
_symmetry.space_group_name_H-M   'P 1'
#
loop_
_entity.id
_entity.type
_entity.pdbx_description
1 polymer ?
#
loop_
_entity_poly.entity_id
_entity_poly.type
_entity_poly.pdbx_seq_one_letter_code
_entity_poly.pdbx_strand_id
1 'polypeptide(L)'
;IEMFTGFFDDAAEKPWGEYLKGILDLAVAVVVAISYLHYNSSEITIAITGTTIVIPPVVFAILTVILVWVSINVTNCSDGVDGLSGTLTIITLMSVFVLDNILKVNDSFNYCILLFAVCLLGYLWYNATPSKLLMGDAGSRAMGIFIASAVLKMHSPFMYLLVAAVLIADG
;
A
#
# COMPACT_ATOMS: atom_id res chain seq x y z
N ILE A 1 -5.70 -3.06 -11.60
CA ILE A 1 -5.15 -2.15 -12.62
C ILE A 1 -3.63 -2.05 -12.43
N GLU A 2 -3.15 -1.64 -11.25
CA GLU A 2 -1.73 -1.39 -10.96
C GLU A 2 -0.82 -2.58 -11.27
N MET A 3 -1.21 -3.77 -10.83
CA MET A 3 -0.48 -5.00 -11.15
C MET A 3 -0.30 -5.22 -12.67
N PHE A 4 -1.30 -4.82 -13.48
CA PHE A 4 -1.20 -4.94 -14.93
C PHE A 4 -0.28 -3.89 -15.54
N THR A 5 -0.26 -2.66 -15.01
CA THR A 5 0.67 -1.63 -15.50
C THR A 5 2.11 -2.05 -15.24
N GLY A 6 2.42 -2.54 -14.03
CA GLY A 6 3.73 -3.10 -13.72
C GLY A 6 4.09 -4.32 -14.59
N PHE A 7 3.15 -5.24 -14.77
CA PHE A 7 3.38 -6.40 -15.63
C PHE A 7 3.68 -6.02 -17.08
N PHE A 8 2.98 -5.05 -17.65
CA PHE A 8 3.24 -4.59 -19.02
C PHE A 8 4.56 -3.84 -19.14
N ASP A 9 5.00 -3.14 -18.10
CA ASP A 9 6.32 -2.53 -18.06
C ASP A 9 7.42 -3.57 -18.00
N ASP A 10 7.30 -4.56 -17.11
CA ASP A 10 8.26 -5.67 -16.98
C ASP A 10 8.35 -6.53 -18.26
N ALA A 11 7.22 -6.67 -18.98
CA ALA A 11 7.14 -7.44 -20.23
C ALA A 11 7.54 -6.66 -21.48
N ALA A 12 7.73 -5.35 -21.39
CA ALA A 12 8.06 -4.51 -22.54
C ALA A 12 9.51 -4.73 -22.99
N GLU A 13 9.76 -4.77 -24.30
CA GLU A 13 11.12 -4.85 -24.85
C GLU A 13 12.03 -3.68 -24.39
N LYS A 14 11.41 -2.52 -24.14
CA LYS A 14 12.07 -1.35 -23.55
C LYS A 14 11.27 -0.94 -22.32
N PRO A 15 11.93 -0.84 -21.14
CA PRO A 15 11.27 -0.36 -19.93
C PRO A 15 10.62 1.01 -20.16
N TRP A 16 9.47 1.21 -19.56
CA TRP A 16 8.77 2.50 -19.63
C TRP A 16 9.55 3.56 -18.88
N GLY A 17 9.50 4.80 -19.38
CA GLY A 17 10.13 5.92 -18.68
C GLY A 17 9.46 6.20 -17.33
N GLU A 18 10.25 6.62 -16.34
CA GLU A 18 9.79 6.91 -14.98
C GLU A 18 8.60 7.90 -14.93
N TYR A 19 8.57 8.87 -15.87
CA TYR A 19 7.45 9.80 -15.98
C TYR A 19 6.13 9.12 -16.34
N LEU A 20 6.15 8.15 -17.25
CA LEU A 20 4.96 7.40 -17.65
C LEU A 20 4.46 6.54 -16.49
N LYS A 21 5.37 5.86 -15.80
CA LYS A 21 5.07 5.08 -14.60
C LYS A 21 4.41 5.96 -13.54
N GLY A 22 5.04 7.08 -13.18
CA GLY A 22 4.51 8.00 -12.18
C GLY A 22 3.14 8.60 -12.52
N ILE A 23 2.85 8.84 -13.82
CA ILE A 23 1.53 9.32 -14.27
C ILE A 23 0.49 8.20 -14.13
N LEU A 24 0.83 6.96 -14.47
CA LEU A 24 -0.07 5.82 -14.31
C LEU A 24 -0.39 5.55 -12.84
N ASP A 25 0.64 5.57 -11.98
CA ASP A 25 0.47 5.43 -10.52
C ASP A 25 -0.45 6.54 -9.97
N LEU A 26 -0.27 7.78 -10.44
CA LEU A 26 -1.12 8.91 -10.07
C LEU A 26 -2.58 8.69 -10.54
N ALA A 27 -2.77 8.21 -11.76
CA ALA A 27 -4.10 7.93 -12.28
C ALA A 27 -4.81 6.85 -11.45
N VAL A 28 -4.09 5.79 -11.06
CA VAL A 28 -4.62 4.75 -10.19
C VAL A 28 -4.91 5.30 -8.79
N ALA A 29 -4.04 6.14 -8.23
CA ALA A 29 -4.28 6.79 -6.95
C ALA A 29 -5.56 7.65 -6.95
N VAL A 30 -5.82 8.38 -8.04
CA VAL A 30 -7.08 9.14 -8.22
C VAL A 30 -8.29 8.20 -8.26
N VAL A 31 -8.21 7.09 -9.00
CA VAL A 31 -9.30 6.10 -9.06
C VAL A 31 -9.58 5.52 -7.67
N VAL A 32 -8.55 5.20 -6.89
CA VAL A 32 -8.70 4.71 -5.51
C VAL A 32 -9.36 5.76 -4.63
N ALA A 33 -8.94 7.03 -4.70
CA ALA A 33 -9.51 8.11 -3.90
C ALA A 33 -11.00 8.33 -4.22
N ILE A 34 -11.38 8.35 -5.50
CA ILE A 34 -12.78 8.49 -5.93
C ILE A 34 -13.59 7.28 -5.46
N SER A 35 -13.07 6.08 -5.67
CA SER A 35 -13.73 4.84 -5.26
C SER A 35 -13.92 4.78 -3.75
N TYR A 36 -12.89 5.17 -2.99
CA TYR A 36 -13.00 5.19 -1.53
C TYR A 36 -14.09 6.15 -1.06
N LEU A 37 -14.10 7.39 -1.54
CA LEU A 37 -15.10 8.41 -1.18
C LEU A 37 -16.51 8.08 -1.64
N HIS A 38 -16.66 7.25 -2.68
CA HIS A 38 -17.99 6.80 -3.12
C HIS A 38 -18.65 5.85 -2.12
N TYR A 39 -17.85 5.04 -1.42
CA TYR A 39 -18.36 4.00 -0.50
C TYR A 39 -18.11 4.30 0.98
N ASN A 40 -17.28 5.30 1.31
CA ASN A 40 -16.90 5.62 2.68
C ASN A 40 -16.99 7.13 2.93
N SER A 41 -17.12 7.52 4.20
CA SER A 41 -17.09 8.92 4.62
C SER A 41 -15.67 9.51 4.58
N SER A 42 -15.58 10.85 4.53
CA SER A 42 -14.31 11.59 4.61
C SER A 42 -13.89 11.84 6.07
N GLU A 43 -14.00 10.82 6.90
CA GLU A 43 -13.67 10.86 8.32
C GLU A 43 -12.28 10.31 8.57
N ILE A 44 -11.52 10.97 9.45
CA ILE A 44 -10.22 10.49 9.92
C ILE A 44 -10.29 10.33 11.43
N THR A 45 -9.98 9.15 11.91
CA THR A 45 -9.83 8.85 13.32
C THR A 45 -8.36 8.99 13.72
N ILE A 46 -8.08 9.84 14.69
CA ILE A 46 -6.75 9.93 15.28
C ILE A 46 -6.62 8.78 16.28
N ALA A 47 -5.86 7.76 15.91
CA ALA A 47 -5.73 6.51 16.67
C ALA A 47 -5.29 6.72 18.14
N ILE A 48 -4.47 7.74 18.43
CA ILE A 48 -3.93 8.02 19.78
C ILE A 48 -5.01 8.58 20.71
N THR A 49 -5.89 9.46 20.20
CA THR A 49 -6.90 10.16 21.00
C THR A 49 -8.29 9.58 20.84
N GLY A 50 -8.51 8.70 19.87
CA GLY A 50 -9.81 8.18 19.50
C GLY A 50 -10.78 9.23 18.92
N THR A 51 -10.29 10.43 18.62
CA THR A 51 -11.12 11.51 18.09
C THR A 51 -11.30 11.37 16.60
N THR A 52 -12.54 11.47 16.12
CA THR A 52 -12.88 11.48 14.69
C THR A 52 -13.06 12.90 14.21
N ILE A 53 -12.34 13.26 13.15
CA ILE A 53 -12.39 14.56 12.49
C ILE A 53 -12.99 14.37 11.11
N VAL A 54 -14.02 15.15 10.78
CA VAL A 54 -14.59 15.20 9.43
C VAL A 54 -13.80 16.21 8.62
N ILE A 55 -13.24 15.77 7.50
CA ILE A 55 -12.45 16.62 6.58
C ILE A 55 -13.28 16.88 5.32
N PRO A 56 -13.17 18.08 4.72
CA PRO A 56 -13.82 18.35 3.44
C PRO A 56 -13.43 17.27 2.40
N PRO A 57 -14.40 16.70 1.65
CA PRO A 57 -14.13 15.56 0.75
C PRO A 57 -13.01 15.81 -0.27
N VAL A 58 -12.88 17.05 -0.75
CA VAL A 58 -11.83 17.44 -1.70
C VAL A 58 -10.45 17.34 -1.07
N VAL A 59 -10.30 17.83 0.18
CA VAL A 59 -9.03 17.76 0.92
C VAL A 59 -8.69 16.32 1.23
N PHE A 60 -9.68 15.53 1.66
CA PHE A 60 -9.51 14.10 1.91
C PHE A 60 -9.07 13.36 0.63
N ALA A 61 -9.69 13.66 -0.53
CA ALA A 61 -9.31 13.08 -1.82
C ALA A 61 -7.85 13.36 -2.16
N ILE A 62 -7.39 14.61 -2.01
CA ILE A 62 -6.00 15.00 -2.28
C ILE A 62 -5.05 14.24 -1.36
N LEU A 63 -5.33 14.17 -0.06
CA LEU A 63 -4.50 13.42 0.89
C LEU A 63 -4.46 11.93 0.57
N THR A 64 -5.59 11.34 0.16
CA THR A 64 -5.67 9.94 -0.26
C THR A 64 -4.85 9.69 -1.52
N VAL A 65 -4.91 10.57 -2.51
CA VAL A 65 -4.10 10.46 -3.74
C VAL A 65 -2.61 10.49 -3.39
N ILE A 66 -2.18 11.43 -2.54
CA ILE A 66 -0.79 11.51 -2.09
C ILE A 66 -0.38 10.23 -1.35
N LEU A 67 -1.20 9.75 -0.42
CA LEU A 67 -0.93 8.53 0.35
C LEU A 67 -0.73 7.32 -0.57
N VAL A 68 -1.68 7.10 -1.50
CA VAL A 68 -1.63 5.94 -2.41
C VAL A 68 -0.43 6.04 -3.34
N TRP A 69 -0.20 7.20 -3.94
CA TRP A 69 0.91 7.43 -4.86
C TRP A 69 2.27 7.25 -4.17
N VAL A 70 2.45 7.81 -2.98
CA VAL A 70 3.66 7.62 -2.17
C VAL A 70 3.84 6.16 -1.79
N SER A 71 2.79 5.48 -1.35
CA SER A 71 2.86 4.07 -0.95
C SER A 71 3.29 3.16 -2.10
N ILE A 72 2.78 3.39 -3.32
CA ILE A 72 3.18 2.64 -4.52
C ILE A 72 4.67 2.84 -4.79
N ASN A 73 5.13 4.10 -4.80
CA ASN A 73 6.51 4.41 -5.16
C ASN A 73 7.50 3.92 -4.10
N VAL A 74 7.18 4.06 -2.81
CA VAL A 74 8.02 3.59 -1.71
C VAL A 74 8.20 2.07 -1.76
N THR A 75 7.12 1.30 -1.95
CA THR A 75 7.24 -0.16 -2.07
C THR A 75 7.98 -0.60 -3.33
N ASN A 76 7.83 0.13 -4.42
CA ASN A 76 8.56 -0.16 -5.65
C ASN A 76 10.06 0.14 -5.49
N CYS A 77 10.43 1.25 -4.83
CA CYS A 77 11.83 1.58 -4.57
C CYS A 77 12.50 0.57 -3.63
N SER A 78 11.79 0.04 -2.62
CA SER A 78 12.34 -0.94 -1.68
C SER A 78 12.49 -2.36 -2.26
N ASP A 79 12.02 -2.62 -3.49
CA ASP A 79 12.14 -3.93 -4.16
C ASP A 79 13.48 -4.11 -4.89
N GLY A 80 14.56 -3.60 -4.31
CA GLY A 80 15.91 -3.70 -4.85
C GLY A 80 16.76 -4.84 -4.27
N VAL A 81 16.31 -5.48 -3.20
CA VAL A 81 17.08 -6.52 -2.48
C VAL A 81 16.20 -7.74 -2.19
N ASP A 82 16.79 -8.94 -2.41
CA ASP A 82 16.11 -10.22 -2.19
C ASP A 82 15.47 -10.31 -0.80
N GLY A 83 14.17 -10.53 -0.75
CA GLY A 83 13.39 -10.70 0.46
C GLY A 83 13.05 -9.42 1.23
N LEU A 84 13.63 -8.25 0.88
CA LEU A 84 13.49 -7.03 1.66
C LEU A 84 12.07 -6.47 1.56
N SER A 85 11.61 -6.12 0.37
CA SER A 85 10.30 -5.49 0.14
C SER A 85 9.14 -6.36 0.65
N GLY A 86 9.20 -7.66 0.39
CA GLY A 86 8.22 -8.63 0.91
C GLY A 86 8.21 -8.69 2.44
N THR A 87 9.36 -8.71 3.09
CA THR A 87 9.47 -8.74 4.55
C THR A 87 8.93 -7.46 5.17
N LEU A 88 9.35 -6.30 4.67
CA LEU A 88 8.88 -5.00 5.17
C LEU A 88 7.36 -4.83 4.97
N THR A 89 6.84 -5.29 3.84
CA THR A 89 5.40 -5.28 3.58
C THR A 89 4.64 -6.16 4.56
N ILE A 90 5.11 -7.38 4.87
CA ILE A 90 4.48 -8.24 5.88
C ILE A 90 4.48 -7.58 7.25
N ILE A 91 5.61 -7.01 7.69
CA ILE A 91 5.70 -6.31 8.97
C ILE A 91 4.71 -5.15 9.03
N THR A 92 4.64 -4.36 7.96
CA THR A 92 3.71 -3.23 7.85
C THR A 92 2.25 -3.71 7.93
N LEU A 93 1.88 -4.73 7.15
CA LEU A 93 0.52 -5.27 7.14
C LEU A 93 0.12 -5.90 8.48
N MET A 94 1.04 -6.64 9.12
CA MET A 94 0.79 -7.18 10.46
C MET A 94 0.64 -6.10 11.51
N SER A 95 1.38 -5.00 11.39
CA SER A 95 1.21 -3.82 12.25
C SER A 95 -0.17 -3.18 12.06
N VAL A 96 -0.62 -3.02 10.82
CA VAL A 96 -1.97 -2.53 10.52
C VAL A 96 -3.03 -3.48 11.09
N PHE A 97 -2.87 -4.80 10.90
CA PHE A 97 -3.78 -5.81 11.43
C PHE A 97 -3.92 -5.73 12.95
N VAL A 98 -2.81 -5.61 13.66
CA VAL A 98 -2.80 -5.50 15.13
C VAL A 98 -3.46 -4.20 15.57
N LEU A 99 -3.14 -3.07 14.92
CA LEU A 99 -3.73 -1.77 15.23
C LEU A 99 -5.24 -1.74 14.99
N ASP A 100 -5.71 -2.33 13.89
CA ASP A 100 -7.15 -2.42 13.58
C ASP A 100 -7.90 -3.17 14.68
N ASN A 101 -7.32 -4.26 15.19
CA ASN A 101 -7.89 -5.00 16.32
C ASN A 101 -7.86 -4.21 17.64
N ILE A 102 -6.80 -3.45 17.91
CA ILE A 102 -6.69 -2.61 19.11
C ILE A 102 -7.71 -1.46 19.06
N LEU A 103 -7.85 -0.82 17.90
CA LEU A 103 -8.77 0.28 17.67
C LEU A 103 -10.24 -0.19 17.53
N LYS A 104 -10.45 -1.50 17.45
CA LYS A 104 -11.79 -2.13 17.32
C LYS A 104 -12.58 -1.63 16.10
N VAL A 105 -11.90 -1.27 15.03
CA VAL A 105 -12.55 -0.90 13.76
C VAL A 105 -13.25 -2.13 13.19
N ASN A 106 -12.61 -3.30 13.28
CA ASN A 106 -13.16 -4.63 12.92
C ASN A 106 -13.80 -4.67 11.53
N ASP A 107 -13.20 -3.99 10.56
CA ASP A 107 -13.65 -4.12 9.17
C ASP A 107 -13.30 -5.54 8.66
N SER A 108 -14.20 -6.09 7.84
CA SER A 108 -13.98 -7.37 7.15
C SER A 108 -12.71 -7.38 6.28
N PHE A 109 -12.21 -6.20 5.91
CA PHE A 109 -10.95 -6.03 5.20
C PHE A 109 -9.74 -6.55 6.01
N ASN A 110 -9.84 -6.64 7.32
CA ASN A 110 -8.80 -7.17 8.20
C ASN A 110 -8.43 -8.62 7.86
N TYR A 111 -9.41 -9.44 7.45
CA TYR A 111 -9.14 -10.80 6.94
C TYR A 111 -8.33 -10.79 5.64
N CYS A 112 -8.57 -9.81 4.77
CA CYS A 112 -7.80 -9.65 3.53
C CYS A 112 -6.35 -9.27 3.83
N ILE A 113 -6.10 -8.44 4.84
CA ILE A 113 -4.75 -8.08 5.29
C ILE A 113 -4.00 -9.33 5.72
N LEU A 114 -4.61 -10.16 6.58
CA LEU A 114 -4.01 -11.40 7.05
C LEU A 114 -3.74 -12.36 5.88
N LEU A 115 -4.72 -12.56 5.00
CA LEU A 115 -4.59 -13.42 3.83
C LEU A 115 -3.43 -12.97 2.93
N PHE A 116 -3.33 -11.68 2.65
CA PHE A 116 -2.28 -11.14 1.81
C PHE A 116 -0.89 -11.30 2.46
N ALA A 117 -0.78 -11.07 3.77
CA ALA A 117 0.45 -11.31 4.52
C ALA A 117 0.88 -12.79 4.44
N VAL A 118 -0.06 -13.74 4.55
CA VAL A 118 0.23 -15.19 4.41
C VAL A 118 0.68 -15.52 2.98
N CYS A 119 0.06 -14.94 1.95
CA CYS A 119 0.50 -15.10 0.57
C CYS A 119 1.94 -14.59 0.36
N LEU A 120 2.27 -13.44 0.96
CA LEU A 120 3.62 -12.89 0.91
C LEU A 120 4.65 -13.76 1.66
N LEU A 121 4.27 -14.42 2.75
CA LEU A 121 5.13 -15.42 3.41
C LEU A 121 5.46 -16.58 2.47
N GLY A 122 4.47 -17.06 1.70
CA GLY A 122 4.68 -18.08 0.67
C GLY A 122 5.61 -17.58 -0.45
N TYR A 123 5.46 -16.33 -0.87
CA TYR A 123 6.34 -15.70 -1.84
C TYR A 123 7.78 -15.58 -1.31
N LEU A 124 7.97 -15.15 -0.06
CA LEU A 124 9.29 -15.01 0.57
C LEU A 124 10.09 -16.33 0.60
N TRP A 125 9.44 -17.48 0.65
CA TRP A 125 10.11 -18.78 0.55
C TRP A 125 10.95 -18.90 -0.72
N TYR A 126 10.54 -18.23 -1.80
CA TYR A 126 11.24 -18.26 -3.08
C TYR A 126 12.06 -16.99 -3.34
N ASN A 127 11.72 -15.88 -2.70
CA ASN A 127 12.39 -14.59 -2.89
C ASN A 127 13.52 -14.32 -1.87
N ALA A 128 13.58 -15.06 -0.75
CA ALA A 128 14.70 -14.96 0.20
C ALA A 128 16.01 -15.38 -0.47
N THR A 129 17.11 -14.76 -0.03
CA THR A 129 18.45 -14.98 -0.60
C THR A 129 18.91 -16.43 -0.51
N PRO A 130 19.38 -17.05 -1.60
CA PRO A 130 19.45 -16.55 -2.97
C PRO A 130 18.07 -16.62 -3.66
N SER A 131 17.61 -15.50 -4.20
CA SER A 131 16.28 -15.39 -4.81
C SER A 131 16.14 -16.31 -6.03
N LYS A 132 15.00 -16.99 -6.09
CA LYS A 132 14.57 -17.82 -7.22
C LYS A 132 13.37 -17.21 -7.94
N LEU A 133 12.75 -16.18 -7.37
CA LEU A 133 11.56 -15.53 -7.87
C LEU A 133 11.60 -14.04 -7.55
N LEU A 134 11.59 -13.20 -8.55
CA LEU A 134 11.49 -11.75 -8.41
C LEU A 134 10.03 -11.32 -8.53
N MET A 135 9.68 -10.28 -7.79
CA MET A 135 8.32 -9.74 -7.76
C MET A 135 8.07 -8.80 -8.95
N GLY A 136 9.09 -8.02 -9.32
CA GLY A 136 9.02 -6.99 -10.35
C GLY A 136 8.06 -5.84 -10.00
N ASP A 137 7.92 -4.91 -10.93
CA ASP A 137 7.04 -3.75 -10.78
C ASP A 137 5.57 -4.14 -10.57
N ALA A 138 5.15 -5.28 -11.14
CA ALA A 138 3.80 -5.79 -10.97
C ALA A 138 3.44 -6.07 -9.50
N GLY A 139 4.33 -6.70 -8.77
CA GLY A 139 4.08 -7.09 -7.39
C GLY A 139 4.38 -5.98 -6.40
N SER A 140 5.50 -5.28 -6.52
CA SER A 140 5.90 -4.20 -5.62
C SER A 140 4.87 -3.07 -5.58
N ARG A 141 4.34 -2.66 -6.73
CA ARG A 141 3.27 -1.66 -6.82
C ARG A 141 1.95 -2.15 -6.25
N ALA A 142 1.60 -3.44 -6.47
CA ALA A 142 0.41 -4.04 -5.89
C ALA A 142 0.47 -4.05 -4.35
N MET A 143 1.64 -4.30 -3.77
CA MET A 143 1.87 -4.22 -2.32
C MET A 143 1.61 -2.80 -1.81
N GLY A 144 2.14 -1.77 -2.49
CA GLY A 144 1.96 -0.38 -2.10
C GLY A 144 0.49 0.04 -2.05
N ILE A 145 -0.26 -0.27 -3.10
CA ILE A 145 -1.70 0.04 -3.15
C ILE A 145 -2.47 -0.71 -2.05
N PHE A 146 -2.08 -1.94 -1.76
CA PHE A 146 -2.74 -2.74 -0.73
C PHE A 146 -2.50 -2.17 0.67
N ILE A 147 -1.25 -1.76 0.99
CA ILE A 147 -0.91 -1.09 2.25
C ILE A 147 -1.72 0.20 2.42
N ALA A 148 -1.74 1.07 1.40
CA ALA A 148 -2.51 2.31 1.43
C ALA A 148 -4.00 2.04 1.66
N SER A 149 -4.57 1.05 0.96
CA SER A 149 -5.96 0.66 1.12
C SER A 149 -6.27 0.13 2.53
N ALA A 150 -5.35 -0.64 3.11
CA ALA A 150 -5.50 -1.18 4.47
C ALA A 150 -5.53 -0.05 5.51
N VAL A 151 -4.64 0.92 5.40
CA VAL A 151 -4.59 2.08 6.31
C VAL A 151 -5.80 3.00 6.14
N LEU A 152 -6.30 3.18 4.91
CA LEU A 152 -7.53 3.92 4.65
C LEU A 152 -8.75 3.23 5.28
N LYS A 153 -8.84 1.90 5.16
CA LYS A 153 -9.93 1.11 5.74
C LYS A 153 -9.93 1.12 7.27
N MET A 154 -8.78 1.30 7.89
CA MET A 154 -8.65 1.54 9.33
C MET A 154 -9.12 2.94 9.76
N HIS A 155 -9.58 3.79 8.83
CA HIS A 155 -9.97 5.20 9.05
C HIS A 155 -8.87 6.07 9.69
N SER A 156 -7.62 5.64 9.66
CA SER A 156 -6.48 6.33 10.28
C SER A 156 -5.31 6.46 9.31
N PRO A 157 -5.44 7.22 8.19
CA PRO A 157 -4.43 7.31 7.15
C PRO A 157 -3.09 7.85 7.65
N PHE A 158 -3.06 8.67 8.70
CA PHE A 158 -1.81 9.15 9.32
C PHE A 158 -0.97 8.05 9.96
N MET A 159 -1.59 6.92 10.31
CA MET A 159 -0.85 5.76 10.85
C MET A 159 0.08 5.15 9.80
N TYR A 160 -0.10 5.43 8.51
CA TYR A 160 0.83 5.02 7.47
C TYR A 160 2.28 5.43 7.78
N LEU A 161 2.49 6.66 8.23
CA LEU A 161 3.82 7.17 8.57
C LEU A 161 4.48 6.36 9.70
N LEU A 162 3.69 5.79 10.59
CA LEU A 162 4.19 4.99 11.71
C LEU A 162 4.41 3.52 11.30
N VAL A 163 3.38 2.88 10.70
CA VAL A 163 3.45 1.45 10.39
C VAL A 163 4.38 1.14 9.22
N ALA A 164 4.52 2.07 8.28
CA ALA A 164 5.40 1.95 7.13
C ALA A 164 6.72 2.71 7.31
N ALA A 165 7.05 3.14 8.53
CA ALA A 165 8.23 3.98 8.77
C ALA A 165 9.54 3.36 8.24
N VAL A 166 9.74 2.05 8.42
CA VAL A 166 10.93 1.35 7.93
C VAL A 166 10.90 1.24 6.41
N LEU A 167 9.73 0.95 5.84
CA LEU A 167 9.52 0.88 4.39
C LEU A 167 9.78 2.25 3.74
N ILE A 168 9.31 3.34 4.35
CA ILE A 168 9.54 4.72 3.88
C ILE A 168 11.02 5.12 3.99
N ALA A 169 11.72 4.62 5.01
CA ALA A 169 13.13 4.95 5.20
C ALA A 169 14.07 4.19 4.25
N ASP A 170 13.61 3.06 3.71
CA ASP A 170 14.35 2.22 2.79
C ASP A 170 14.10 2.63 1.31
N GLY A 171 12.88 3.01 0.97
CA GLY A 171 12.47 3.47 -0.37
C GLY A 171 12.60 4.97 -0.56
#